data_cf5b37c62d4611a4ca5c57c88de7a831
#
_entry.id   cf5b37c62d4611a4ca5c57c88de7a831
#
_cell.length_a   1.000
_cell.length_b   1.000
_cell.length_c   1.000
_cell.angle_alpha   90.00
_cell.angle_beta   90.00
_cell.angle_gamma   90.00
#
_symmetry.space_group_name_H-M   'P 1'
#
loop_
_entity.id
_entity.type
_entity.pdbx_description
1 polymer ?
#
loop_
_entity_poly.entity_id
_entity_poly.type
_entity_poly.pdbx_seq_one_letter_code
_entity_poly.pdbx_strand_id
1 'polypeptide(L)'
;HLILLAKNFKGYKNLIKIVSKAWTDGFYGRPRTDRTELEKYHEGLICCSACLGGEIPRLVQDDRFEEAEESVLWYKNLFGDDYYLELQLHKATVERANHEAYPMQCKVNEKLVEFSQKHNIGLVCTNDVHFVEEKDAEAHDRLLCLGTNRDVDDMNRMLYSKQEWFKTRAEMNEVF
;
A
#
# COMPACT_ATOMS: atom_id res chain seq x y z
N HIS A 1 6.19 -0.14 -2.62
CA HIS A 1 5.06 -1.08 -2.75
C HIS A 1 4.16 -0.66 -3.90
N LEU A 2 3.47 -1.62 -4.53
CA LEU A 2 2.47 -1.41 -5.57
C LEU A 2 1.46 -2.57 -5.47
N ILE A 3 0.18 -2.27 -5.58
CA ILE A 3 -0.86 -3.30 -5.59
C ILE A 3 -1.31 -3.53 -7.03
N LEU A 4 -1.28 -4.79 -7.46
CA LEU A 4 -1.78 -5.22 -8.75
C LEU A 4 -2.82 -6.32 -8.58
N LEU A 5 -3.99 -6.16 -9.17
CA LEU A 5 -5.07 -7.12 -9.15
C LEU A 5 -5.38 -7.59 -10.57
N ALA A 6 -5.53 -8.90 -10.77
CA ALA A 6 -5.93 -9.43 -12.06
C ALA A 6 -7.42 -9.19 -12.30
N LYS A 7 -7.77 -8.37 -13.29
CA LYS A 7 -9.14 -8.06 -13.70
C LYS A 7 -9.77 -9.19 -14.53
N ASN A 8 -8.94 -9.95 -15.24
CA ASN A 8 -9.33 -11.05 -16.11
C ASN A 8 -8.21 -12.07 -16.28
N PHE A 9 -8.45 -13.14 -17.06
CA PHE A 9 -7.46 -14.21 -17.24
C PHE A 9 -6.17 -13.75 -17.94
N LYS A 10 -6.24 -12.74 -18.84
CA LYS A 10 -5.04 -12.15 -19.45
C LYS A 10 -4.22 -11.42 -18.39
N GLY A 11 -4.86 -10.61 -17.55
CA GLY A 11 -4.22 -9.95 -16.41
C GLY A 11 -3.58 -10.93 -15.44
N TYR A 12 -4.25 -12.05 -15.14
CA TYR A 12 -3.67 -13.10 -14.31
C TYR A 12 -2.36 -13.68 -14.91
N LYS A 13 -2.37 -13.99 -16.21
CA LYS A 13 -1.14 -14.43 -16.90
C LYS A 13 -0.03 -13.36 -16.92
N ASN A 14 -0.40 -12.10 -17.07
CA ASN A 14 0.54 -10.99 -17.03
C ASN A 14 1.11 -10.79 -15.63
N LEU A 15 0.29 -10.89 -14.59
CA LEU A 15 0.73 -10.84 -13.20
C LEU A 15 1.74 -11.95 -12.88
N ILE A 16 1.48 -13.18 -13.34
CA ILE A 16 2.46 -14.29 -13.22
C ILE A 16 3.79 -13.92 -13.86
N LYS A 17 3.79 -13.30 -15.06
CA LYS A 17 5.03 -12.89 -15.73
C LYS A 17 5.79 -11.84 -14.95
N ILE A 18 5.10 -10.78 -14.46
CA ILE A 18 5.70 -9.73 -13.65
C ILE A 18 6.36 -10.33 -12.41
N VAL A 19 5.63 -11.16 -11.66
CA VAL A 19 6.14 -11.80 -10.44
C VAL A 19 7.29 -12.75 -10.75
N SER A 20 7.19 -13.58 -11.80
CA SER A 20 8.27 -14.50 -12.19
C SER A 20 9.55 -13.75 -12.55
N LYS A 21 9.44 -12.68 -13.36
CA LYS A 21 10.60 -11.85 -13.73
C LYS A 21 11.20 -11.12 -12.54
N ALA A 22 10.37 -10.67 -11.60
CA ALA A 22 10.87 -10.07 -10.35
C ALA A 22 11.75 -11.05 -9.56
N TRP A 23 11.45 -12.36 -9.60
CA TRP A 23 12.23 -13.39 -8.95
C TRP A 23 13.46 -13.83 -9.75
N THR A 24 13.35 -13.97 -11.09
CA THR A 24 14.44 -14.47 -11.93
C THR A 24 15.44 -13.38 -12.31
N ASP A 25 14.96 -12.22 -12.71
CA ASP A 25 15.76 -11.16 -13.31
C ASP A 25 15.94 -9.96 -12.36
N GLY A 26 14.93 -9.70 -11.51
CA GLY A 26 14.87 -8.53 -10.62
C GLY A 26 15.26 -8.79 -9.16
N PHE A 27 15.79 -9.96 -8.83
CA PHE A 27 16.11 -10.31 -7.45
C PHE A 27 17.37 -9.61 -6.95
N TYR A 28 17.20 -8.70 -5.97
CA TYR A 28 18.30 -8.09 -5.23
C TYR A 28 17.91 -7.98 -3.75
N GLY A 29 18.26 -9.00 -2.96
CA GLY A 29 17.82 -9.18 -1.57
C GLY A 29 16.32 -9.50 -1.41
N ARG A 30 15.50 -9.05 -2.36
CA ARG A 30 14.06 -9.36 -2.52
C ARG A 30 13.68 -9.21 -3.99
N PRO A 31 12.58 -9.84 -4.44
CA PRO A 31 12.11 -9.69 -5.81
C PRO A 31 11.65 -8.25 -6.07
N ARG A 32 11.98 -7.71 -7.23
CA ARG A 32 11.63 -6.34 -7.65
C ARG A 32 11.20 -6.34 -9.11
N THR A 33 10.27 -5.44 -9.42
CA THR A 33 9.90 -5.12 -10.80
C THR A 33 10.14 -3.62 -11.06
N ASP A 34 10.04 -3.22 -12.32
CA ASP A 34 10.23 -1.85 -12.76
C ASP A 34 9.12 -1.39 -13.73
N ARG A 35 9.17 -0.13 -14.14
CA ARG A 35 8.21 0.46 -15.07
C ARG A 35 8.24 -0.22 -16.44
N THR A 36 9.41 -0.68 -16.91
CA THR A 36 9.56 -1.36 -18.19
C THR A 36 8.77 -2.67 -18.23
N GLU A 37 8.81 -3.45 -17.16
CA GLU A 37 8.03 -4.69 -17.07
C GLU A 37 6.53 -4.42 -16.89
N LEU A 38 6.17 -3.35 -16.17
CA LEU A 38 4.77 -2.94 -16.07
C LEU A 38 4.21 -2.51 -17.44
N GLU A 39 4.94 -1.73 -18.23
CA GLU A 39 4.53 -1.33 -19.58
C GLU A 39 4.27 -2.54 -20.48
N LYS A 40 5.07 -3.60 -20.39
CA LYS A 40 4.90 -4.82 -21.18
C LYS A 40 3.69 -5.67 -20.76
N TYR A 41 3.35 -5.68 -19.48
CA TYR A 41 2.42 -6.66 -18.91
C TYR A 41 1.25 -6.05 -18.14
N HIS A 42 0.95 -4.74 -18.27
CA HIS A 42 -0.14 -4.06 -17.56
C HIS A 42 -1.54 -4.50 -17.97
N GLU A 43 -1.71 -4.99 -19.19
CA GLU A 43 -3.04 -5.28 -19.74
C GLU A 43 -3.83 -6.30 -18.90
N GLY A 44 -5.06 -5.94 -18.54
CA GLY A 44 -5.94 -6.76 -17.71
C GLY A 44 -5.63 -6.71 -16.20
N LEU A 45 -4.82 -5.72 -15.78
CA LEU A 45 -4.52 -5.46 -14.37
C LEU A 45 -5.20 -4.18 -13.89
N ILE A 46 -5.64 -4.20 -12.64
CA ILE A 46 -5.98 -3.02 -11.86
C ILE A 46 -4.75 -2.67 -11.02
N CYS A 47 -4.40 -1.39 -10.95
CA CYS A 47 -3.27 -0.89 -10.18
C CYS A 47 -3.73 0.07 -9.09
N CYS A 48 -3.19 -0.07 -7.88
CA CYS A 48 -3.44 0.85 -6.77
C CYS A 48 -2.13 1.34 -6.16
N SER A 49 -2.16 2.57 -5.58
CA SER A 49 -0.96 3.27 -5.10
C SER A 49 -0.32 2.67 -3.84
N ALA A 50 -0.96 1.70 -3.21
CA ALA A 50 -0.54 1.01 -2.00
C ALA A 50 -0.48 1.90 -0.73
N CYS A 51 0.16 1.39 0.32
CA CYS A 51 0.29 2.03 1.64
C CYS A 51 1.40 3.10 1.68
N LEU A 52 1.74 3.62 2.85
CA LEU A 52 2.85 4.58 3.06
C LEU A 52 4.19 4.12 2.45
N GLY A 53 4.36 2.83 2.22
CA GLY A 53 5.53 2.25 1.54
C GLY A 53 5.48 2.32 0.01
N GLY A 54 4.40 2.81 -0.59
CA GLY A 54 4.25 3.01 -2.03
C GLY A 54 5.10 4.15 -2.58
N GLU A 55 5.32 4.18 -3.90
CA GLU A 55 6.14 5.22 -4.55
C GLU A 55 5.55 6.61 -4.31
N ILE A 56 4.29 6.82 -4.66
CA ILE A 56 3.61 8.12 -4.53
C ILE A 56 3.49 8.55 -3.06
N PRO A 57 3.00 7.71 -2.12
CA PRO A 57 2.98 8.07 -0.72
C PRO A 57 4.36 8.47 -0.15
N ARG A 58 5.45 7.81 -0.55
CA ARG A 58 6.81 8.17 -0.12
C ARG A 58 7.23 9.53 -0.64
N LEU A 59 6.99 9.82 -1.92
CA LEU A 59 7.29 11.14 -2.49
C LEU A 59 6.51 12.25 -1.78
N VAL A 60 5.25 12.02 -1.41
CA VAL A 60 4.44 12.96 -0.63
C VAL A 60 4.98 13.13 0.79
N GLN A 61 5.42 12.05 1.45
CA GLN A 61 6.07 12.12 2.78
C GLN A 61 7.32 12.99 2.75
N ASP A 62 8.09 12.92 1.67
CA ASP A 62 9.34 13.66 1.45
C ASP A 62 9.11 15.07 0.88
N ASP A 63 7.85 15.55 0.81
CA ASP A 63 7.43 16.85 0.24
C ASP A 63 7.82 17.05 -1.25
N ARG A 64 8.05 15.96 -1.98
CA ARG A 64 8.39 15.91 -3.42
C ARG A 64 7.12 15.83 -4.27
N PHE A 65 6.28 16.87 -4.19
CA PHE A 65 4.93 16.84 -4.75
C PHE A 65 4.88 16.81 -6.27
N GLU A 66 5.79 17.51 -6.95
CA GLU A 66 5.88 17.50 -8.41
C GLU A 66 6.23 16.10 -8.93
N GLU A 67 7.19 15.43 -8.32
CA GLU A 67 7.59 14.07 -8.70
C GLU A 67 6.49 13.04 -8.36
N ALA A 68 5.78 13.27 -7.25
CA ALA A 68 4.60 12.46 -6.91
C ALA A 68 3.53 12.58 -7.99
N GLU A 69 3.24 13.80 -8.45
CA GLU A 69 2.27 14.06 -9.51
C GLU A 69 2.70 13.46 -10.85
N GLU A 70 3.96 13.58 -11.24
CA GLU A 70 4.52 12.94 -12.44
C GLU A 70 4.34 11.42 -12.39
N SER A 71 4.60 10.79 -11.24
CA SER A 71 4.39 9.36 -11.04
C SER A 71 2.91 8.99 -11.13
N VAL A 72 2.01 9.76 -10.51
CA VAL A 72 0.54 9.57 -10.63
C VAL A 72 0.11 9.59 -12.09
N LEU A 73 0.57 10.56 -12.86
CA LEU A 73 0.24 10.69 -14.29
C LEU A 73 0.80 9.52 -15.10
N TRP A 74 2.00 9.05 -14.79
CA TRP A 74 2.56 7.88 -15.46
C TRP A 74 1.68 6.63 -15.25
N TYR A 75 1.26 6.36 -14.00
CA TYR A 75 0.36 5.24 -13.71
C TYR A 75 -1.01 5.42 -14.35
N LYS A 76 -1.59 6.63 -14.29
CA LYS A 76 -2.89 6.93 -14.95
C LYS A 76 -2.82 6.74 -16.46
N ASN A 77 -1.74 7.15 -17.12
CA ASN A 77 -1.54 6.93 -18.53
C ASN A 77 -1.41 5.46 -18.92
N LEU A 78 -0.77 4.65 -18.06
CA LEU A 78 -0.57 3.23 -18.32
C LEU A 78 -1.80 2.37 -18.05
N PHE A 79 -2.50 2.59 -16.93
CA PHE A 79 -3.63 1.76 -16.48
C PHE A 79 -5.00 2.39 -16.81
N GLY A 80 -5.05 3.65 -17.20
CA GLY A 80 -6.31 4.33 -17.52
C GLY A 80 -7.27 4.39 -16.34
N ASP A 81 -8.50 3.91 -16.53
CA ASP A 81 -9.53 3.88 -15.50
C ASP A 81 -9.39 2.71 -14.51
N ASP A 82 -8.43 1.83 -14.74
CA ASP A 82 -8.06 0.76 -13.82
C ASP A 82 -6.93 1.18 -12.84
N TYR A 83 -6.62 2.49 -12.75
CA TYR A 83 -5.72 3.06 -11.75
C TYR A 83 -6.47 3.74 -10.61
N TYR A 84 -6.09 3.43 -9.36
CA TYR A 84 -6.70 3.97 -8.15
C TYR A 84 -5.65 4.48 -7.18
N LEU A 85 -5.97 5.58 -6.48
CA LEU A 85 -5.21 6.06 -5.34
C LEU A 85 -5.82 5.50 -4.05
N GLU A 86 -5.00 4.89 -3.20
CA GLU A 86 -5.43 4.25 -1.96
C GLU A 86 -5.36 5.21 -0.78
N LEU A 87 -6.47 5.37 -0.09
CA LEU A 87 -6.56 6.07 1.19
C LEU A 87 -6.53 5.05 2.32
N GLN A 88 -5.69 5.30 3.32
CA GLN A 88 -5.56 4.45 4.52
C GLN A 88 -5.53 5.33 5.76
N LEU A 89 -6.17 4.87 6.85
CA LEU A 89 -6.17 5.55 8.14
C LEU A 89 -6.09 4.52 9.27
N HIS A 90 -4.99 4.54 10.02
CA HIS A 90 -4.72 3.61 11.12
C HIS A 90 -4.42 4.40 12.41
N LYS A 91 -5.47 4.87 13.08
CA LYS A 91 -5.34 5.60 14.34
C LYS A 91 -5.16 4.63 15.49
N ALA A 92 -3.93 4.52 16.02
CA ALA A 92 -3.65 3.68 17.17
C ALA A 92 -4.48 4.10 18.39
N THR A 93 -5.09 3.12 19.06
CA THR A 93 -5.96 3.30 20.24
C THR A 93 -5.33 2.82 21.55
N VAL A 94 -4.18 2.15 21.47
CA VAL A 94 -3.47 1.61 22.62
C VAL A 94 -2.04 2.17 22.68
N GLU A 95 -1.52 2.34 23.90
CA GLU A 95 -0.23 2.99 24.13
C GLU A 95 0.92 2.32 23.36
N ARG A 96 0.98 0.98 23.39
CA ARG A 96 2.02 0.20 22.73
C ARG A 96 1.62 -0.12 21.29
N ALA A 97 1.69 0.87 20.43
CA ALA A 97 1.37 0.79 19.01
C ALA A 97 2.12 1.88 18.22
N ASN A 98 2.10 1.80 16.90
CA ASN A 98 2.63 2.85 16.04
C ASN A 98 1.65 4.02 15.96
N HIS A 99 1.99 5.13 16.59
CA HIS A 99 1.20 6.38 16.59
C HIS A 99 1.62 7.34 15.47
N GLU A 100 2.74 7.10 14.79
CA GLU A 100 3.27 7.98 13.74
C GLU A 100 2.59 7.74 12.38
N ALA A 101 2.05 6.54 12.16
CA ALA A 101 1.41 6.19 10.89
C ALA A 101 0.21 7.09 10.58
N TYR A 102 -0.66 7.33 11.54
CA TYR A 102 -1.90 8.08 11.35
C TYR A 102 -1.70 9.53 10.88
N PRO A 103 -0.90 10.39 11.55
CA PRO A 103 -0.65 11.75 11.06
C PRO A 103 0.00 11.76 9.68
N MET A 104 0.87 10.81 9.38
CA MET A 104 1.48 10.69 8.06
C MET A 104 0.47 10.28 7.00
N GLN A 105 -0.44 9.35 7.31
CA GLN A 105 -1.54 8.96 6.42
C GLN A 105 -2.49 10.14 6.16
N CYS A 106 -2.79 10.98 7.16
CA CYS A 106 -3.59 12.18 6.96
C CYS A 106 -2.94 13.12 5.93
N LYS A 107 -1.63 13.41 6.09
CA LYS A 107 -0.86 14.24 5.13
C LYS A 107 -0.90 13.66 3.71
N VAL A 108 -0.66 12.36 3.59
CA VAL A 108 -0.66 11.66 2.29
C VAL A 108 -2.05 11.68 1.67
N ASN A 109 -3.09 11.36 2.44
CA ASN A 109 -4.47 11.31 1.96
C ASN A 109 -4.95 12.67 1.42
N GLU A 110 -4.63 13.79 2.07
CA GLU A 110 -4.95 15.13 1.56
C GLU A 110 -4.39 15.33 0.14
N LYS A 111 -3.13 14.97 -0.08
CA LYS A 111 -2.49 15.11 -1.39
C LYS A 111 -3.05 14.13 -2.43
N LEU A 112 -3.36 12.88 -2.02
CA LEU A 112 -3.98 11.91 -2.92
C LEU A 112 -5.38 12.33 -3.35
N VAL A 113 -6.17 12.94 -2.46
CA VAL A 113 -7.49 13.52 -2.80
C VAL A 113 -7.34 14.67 -3.79
N GLU A 114 -6.36 15.56 -3.59
CA GLU A 114 -6.04 16.64 -4.55
C GLU A 114 -5.71 16.07 -5.94
N PHE A 115 -4.81 15.08 -6.02
CA PHE A 115 -4.45 14.43 -7.29
C PHE A 115 -5.63 13.71 -7.93
N SER A 116 -6.47 13.03 -7.14
CA SER A 116 -7.68 12.38 -7.61
C SER A 116 -8.62 13.37 -8.31
N GLN A 117 -8.90 14.50 -7.66
CA GLN A 117 -9.77 15.54 -8.22
C GLN A 117 -9.17 16.20 -9.46
N LYS A 118 -7.88 16.55 -9.42
CA LYS A 118 -7.16 17.22 -10.51
C LYS A 118 -7.07 16.36 -11.78
N HIS A 119 -6.89 15.04 -11.63
CA HIS A 119 -6.60 14.14 -12.75
C HIS A 119 -7.71 13.11 -13.01
N ASN A 120 -8.87 13.25 -12.35
CA ASN A 120 -10.00 12.33 -12.47
C ASN A 120 -9.59 10.86 -12.27
N ILE A 121 -8.97 10.57 -11.11
CA ILE A 121 -8.53 9.23 -10.72
C ILE A 121 -9.42 8.73 -9.59
N GLY A 122 -9.87 7.47 -9.68
CA GLY A 122 -10.67 6.84 -8.64
C GLY A 122 -9.92 6.72 -7.31
N LEU A 123 -10.64 6.90 -6.19
CA LEU A 123 -10.15 6.63 -4.85
C LEU A 123 -10.68 5.30 -4.34
N VAL A 124 -9.88 4.59 -3.56
CA VAL A 124 -10.28 3.39 -2.84
C VAL A 124 -9.77 3.45 -1.40
N CYS A 125 -10.66 3.15 -0.44
CA CYS A 125 -10.30 3.04 0.97
C CYS A 125 -9.89 1.60 1.27
N THR A 126 -8.68 1.40 1.79
CA THR A 126 -8.16 0.08 2.16
C THR A 126 -7.62 0.09 3.58
N ASN A 127 -7.45 -1.09 4.18
CA ASN A 127 -7.01 -1.20 5.56
C ASN A 127 -5.64 -1.89 5.73
N ASP A 128 -4.89 -2.08 4.65
CA ASP A 128 -3.56 -2.73 4.70
C ASP A 128 -3.54 -3.96 5.64
N VAL A 129 -4.47 -4.89 5.40
CA VAL A 129 -4.81 -5.98 6.33
C VAL A 129 -3.63 -6.91 6.57
N HIS A 130 -3.26 -7.12 7.83
CA HIS A 130 -2.18 -8.00 8.25
C HIS A 130 -2.65 -9.16 9.16
N PHE A 131 -3.86 -9.05 9.72
CA PHE A 131 -4.48 -10.09 10.54
C PHE A 131 -6.01 -10.04 10.39
N VAL A 132 -6.72 -11.08 10.84
CA VAL A 132 -8.14 -11.26 10.50
C VAL A 132 -9.07 -10.51 11.44
N GLU A 133 -8.93 -10.71 12.76
CA GLU A 133 -9.82 -10.11 13.76
C GLU A 133 -9.05 -9.11 14.63
N GLU A 134 -9.72 -8.09 15.15
CA GLU A 134 -9.12 -7.08 16.02
C GLU A 134 -8.33 -7.69 17.19
N LYS A 135 -8.86 -8.76 17.81
CA LYS A 135 -8.19 -9.48 18.90
C LYS A 135 -6.87 -10.14 18.52
N ASP A 136 -6.62 -10.37 17.22
CA ASP A 136 -5.40 -11.01 16.73
C ASP A 136 -4.20 -10.05 16.70
N ALA A 137 -4.41 -8.76 16.99
CA ALA A 137 -3.35 -7.74 16.99
C ALA A 137 -2.17 -8.08 17.90
N GLU A 138 -2.44 -8.65 19.09
CA GLU A 138 -1.37 -9.08 20.02
C GLU A 138 -0.59 -10.29 19.51
N ALA A 139 -1.27 -11.25 18.89
CA ALA A 139 -0.62 -12.41 18.28
C ALA A 139 0.26 -11.98 17.11
N HIS A 140 -0.22 -11.06 16.27
CA HIS A 140 0.53 -10.48 15.16
C HIS A 140 1.78 -9.73 15.66
N ASP A 141 1.67 -8.94 16.73
CA ASP A 141 2.78 -8.22 17.36
C ASP A 141 3.90 -9.19 17.82
N ARG A 142 3.53 -10.32 18.41
CA ARG A 142 4.49 -11.37 18.81
C ARG A 142 5.14 -12.07 17.60
N LEU A 143 4.38 -12.30 16.51
CA LEU A 143 4.93 -12.84 15.27
C LEU A 143 5.94 -11.87 14.63
N LEU A 144 5.72 -10.57 14.70
CA LEU A 144 6.70 -9.57 14.26
C LEU A 144 8.00 -9.66 15.09
N CYS A 145 7.90 -9.80 16.40
CA CYS A 145 9.08 -10.00 17.26
C CYS A 145 9.87 -11.24 16.84
N LEU A 146 9.18 -12.36 16.63
CA LEU A 146 9.82 -13.61 16.18
C LEU A 146 10.48 -13.44 14.80
N GLY A 147 9.76 -12.84 13.83
CA GLY A 147 10.25 -12.66 12.45
C GLY A 147 11.41 -11.67 12.33
N THR A 148 11.52 -10.72 13.25
CA THR A 148 12.59 -9.70 13.27
C THR A 148 13.69 -9.99 14.29
N ASN A 149 13.59 -11.09 15.03
CA ASN A 149 14.49 -11.45 16.13
C ASN A 149 14.63 -10.34 17.17
N ARG A 150 13.49 -9.82 17.64
CA ARG A 150 13.38 -8.76 18.63
C ARG A 150 12.55 -9.23 19.82
N ASP A 151 12.86 -8.72 21.02
CA ASP A 151 12.04 -8.94 22.19
C ASP A 151 10.81 -8.03 22.20
N VAL A 152 9.75 -8.49 22.87
CA VAL A 152 8.51 -7.73 23.03
C VAL A 152 8.78 -6.39 23.72
N ASP A 153 9.73 -6.32 24.62
CA ASP A 153 10.07 -5.11 25.40
C ASP A 153 11.08 -4.18 24.71
N ASP A 154 11.60 -4.55 23.53
CA ASP A 154 12.48 -3.69 22.75
C ASP A 154 11.70 -2.47 22.24
N MET A 155 12.10 -1.27 22.69
CA MET A 155 11.46 0.00 22.32
C MET A 155 11.75 0.42 20.87
N ASN A 156 12.78 -0.15 20.23
CA ASN A 156 13.20 0.18 18.86
C ASN A 156 12.76 -0.85 17.84
N ARG A 157 11.81 -1.71 18.16
CA ARG A 157 11.27 -2.69 17.23
C ARG A 157 10.17 -2.13 16.34
N MET A 158 9.90 -2.82 15.24
CA MET A 158 8.76 -2.53 14.39
C MET A 158 7.45 -2.71 15.16
N LEU A 159 6.58 -1.71 15.08
CA LEU A 159 5.23 -1.70 15.63
C LEU A 159 4.23 -1.35 14.54
N TYR A 160 3.08 -2.01 14.55
CA TYR A 160 1.89 -1.62 13.80
C TYR A 160 0.95 -0.78 14.66
N SER A 161 -0.03 -0.14 14.03
CA SER A 161 -1.05 0.64 14.77
C SER A 161 -2.03 -0.24 15.54
N LYS A 162 -2.07 -1.53 15.24
CA LYS A 162 -3.05 -2.54 15.70
C LYS A 162 -4.46 -2.30 15.11
N GLN A 163 -4.56 -1.53 14.04
CA GLN A 163 -5.80 -1.28 13.30
C GLN A 163 -5.87 -2.03 11.96
N GLU A 164 -4.85 -2.82 11.61
CA GLU A 164 -4.66 -3.49 10.33
C GLU A 164 -5.41 -4.85 10.26
N TRP A 165 -6.58 -4.95 10.90
CA TRP A 165 -7.44 -6.13 10.84
C TRP A 165 -8.46 -6.05 9.70
N PHE A 166 -9.05 -7.20 9.33
CA PHE A 166 -9.97 -7.29 8.20
C PHE A 166 -11.35 -6.72 8.56
N LYS A 167 -11.49 -5.41 8.44
CA LYS A 167 -12.71 -4.66 8.74
C LYS A 167 -13.84 -4.98 7.77
N THR A 168 -15.05 -5.07 8.28
CA THR A 168 -16.28 -5.06 7.49
C THR A 168 -16.47 -3.71 6.81
N ARG A 169 -17.36 -3.66 5.81
CA ARG A 169 -17.71 -2.39 5.16
C ARG A 169 -18.26 -1.34 6.14
N ALA A 170 -19.04 -1.78 7.14
CA ALA A 170 -19.57 -0.87 8.16
C ALA A 170 -18.44 -0.24 8.98
N GLU A 171 -17.51 -1.04 9.45
CA GLU A 171 -16.33 -0.59 10.21
C GLU A 171 -15.40 0.30 9.37
N MET A 172 -15.24 0.01 8.09
CA MET A 172 -14.49 0.89 7.18
C MET A 172 -15.18 2.25 7.01
N ASN A 173 -16.51 2.30 6.94
CA ASN A 173 -17.26 3.56 6.88
C ASN A 173 -17.17 4.39 8.17
N GLU A 174 -16.81 3.80 9.32
CA GLU A 174 -16.53 4.53 10.56
C GLU A 174 -15.13 5.16 10.58
N VAL A 175 -14.22 4.63 9.75
CA VAL A 175 -12.83 5.13 9.65
C VAL A 175 -12.73 6.31 8.69
N PHE A 176 -13.51 6.31 7.60
CA PHE A 176 -13.53 7.28 6.51
C PHE A 176 -14.85 8.04 6.45
#